data_1bba878db85ee0fac83272e9dda47fb1
#
_entry.id   1bba878db85ee0fac83272e9dda47fb1
#
_cell.length_a   1.000
_cell.length_b   1.000
_cell.length_c   1.000
_cell.angle_alpha   90.00
_cell.angle_beta   90.00
_cell.angle_gamma   90.00
#
_symmetry.space_group_name_H-M   'P 1'
#
loop_
_entity.id
_entity.type
_entity.pdbx_description
1 polymer ?
#
loop_
_entity_poly.entity_id
_entity_poly.type
_entity_poly.pdbx_seq_one_letter_code
_entity_poly.pdbx_strand_id
1 'polypeptide(L)'
;MLIYSNTRSPRLEYALEVLFQHLLSLEYTFTDDYLFYRSHPGPKIHYGDRRQADDVFFIKATSLLFEQEIRALVPAVVEVEGRPALFPQGAASDWPFDLLAMIFYSLSRYEEYLEFKPDQYGRFPASESLASKHNFLDRPILNEWVYLFGEALKTKWPDLGLSVQPFQVRLTFDIDMAWAYLHRPWWRLLAGGLVQLFGGRWAGLVERIQVIRGKSSDPFHCFEYLDHLQDKFKLNTMYFWLLGDPGKYDLNANIEDPDFRSLIQQIAARYKVGIHPSFASNTVPGQVEIEIERLAQITGKTVTQSRQHFLMLSMPDTYRRLISLGITDDHSMGYADQVGYRAGVAGPFPWYDLQEEKRTALIVHPFAAMDVTLNFYLHLKPQAFVDSAMAGKYYRCL
;
A
#
# COMPACT_ATOMS: atom_id res chain seq x y z
N MET A 1 21.15 -10.16 -17.21
CA MET A 1 20.03 -10.64 -18.05
C MET A 1 19.80 -9.66 -19.19
N LEU A 2 19.73 -10.13 -20.46
CA LEU A 2 19.35 -9.29 -21.60
C LEU A 2 17.90 -9.55 -21.98
N ILE A 3 17.10 -8.49 -22.15
CA ILE A 3 15.70 -8.56 -22.54
C ILE A 3 15.51 -7.85 -23.85
N TYR A 4 14.83 -8.49 -24.76
CA TYR A 4 14.52 -7.95 -26.08
C TYR A 4 13.03 -7.85 -26.30
N SER A 5 12.61 -6.73 -26.85
CA SER A 5 11.31 -6.54 -27.51
C SER A 5 11.50 -5.66 -28.74
N ASN A 6 10.80 -5.95 -29.82
CA ASN A 6 10.85 -5.14 -31.03
C ASN A 6 10.18 -3.76 -30.88
N THR A 7 9.51 -3.52 -29.76
CA THR A 7 8.80 -2.27 -29.46
C THR A 7 9.12 -1.84 -28.05
N ARG A 8 9.48 -0.58 -27.89
CA ARG A 8 9.62 0.07 -26.58
C ARG A 8 8.34 0.81 -26.22
N SER A 9 7.99 0.80 -24.96
CA SER A 9 6.89 1.60 -24.42
C SER A 9 7.13 1.92 -22.95
N PRO A 10 6.59 3.05 -22.43
CA PRO A 10 6.71 3.38 -21.01
C PRO A 10 6.12 2.30 -20.10
N ARG A 11 5.02 1.65 -20.50
CA ARG A 11 4.38 0.56 -19.74
C ARG A 11 5.28 -0.68 -19.65
N LEU A 12 5.92 -1.06 -20.76
CA LEU A 12 6.85 -2.20 -20.78
C LEU A 12 8.08 -1.91 -19.93
N GLU A 13 8.70 -0.74 -20.09
CA GLU A 13 9.87 -0.34 -19.32
C GLU A 13 9.58 -0.33 -17.81
N TYR A 14 8.41 0.20 -17.40
CA TYR A 14 7.96 0.13 -16.02
C TYR A 14 7.79 -1.31 -15.51
N ALA A 15 7.10 -2.17 -16.28
CA ALA A 15 6.87 -3.55 -15.86
C ALA A 15 8.20 -4.33 -15.73
N LEU A 16 9.16 -4.08 -16.62
CA LEU A 16 10.50 -4.66 -16.55
C LEU A 16 11.27 -4.16 -15.33
N GLU A 17 11.27 -2.85 -15.08
CA GLU A 17 11.91 -2.26 -13.89
C GLU A 17 11.37 -2.90 -12.61
N VAL A 18 10.04 -2.97 -12.48
CA VAL A 18 9.43 -3.57 -11.29
C VAL A 18 9.77 -5.04 -11.15
N LEU A 19 9.62 -5.83 -12.21
CA LEU A 19 9.90 -7.27 -12.16
C LEU A 19 11.36 -7.54 -11.79
N PHE A 20 12.29 -6.92 -12.52
CA PHE A 20 13.70 -7.28 -12.40
C PHE A 20 14.41 -6.55 -11.27
N GLN A 21 14.23 -5.23 -11.12
CA GLN A 21 14.96 -4.48 -10.09
C GLN A 21 14.28 -4.54 -8.72
N HIS A 22 12.95 -4.35 -8.65
CA HIS A 22 12.27 -4.26 -7.37
C HIS A 22 11.90 -5.63 -6.78
N LEU A 23 11.42 -6.58 -7.60
CA LEU A 23 10.89 -7.85 -7.09
C LEU A 23 11.92 -8.99 -7.14
N LEU A 24 12.75 -9.08 -8.20
CA LEU A 24 13.77 -10.12 -8.34
C LEU A 24 15.17 -9.68 -7.89
N SER A 25 15.40 -8.39 -7.69
CA SER A 25 16.73 -7.82 -7.40
C SER A 25 17.79 -8.28 -8.40
N LEU A 26 17.45 -8.32 -9.67
CA LEU A 26 18.26 -8.80 -10.77
C LEU A 26 18.58 -7.67 -11.75
N GLU A 27 19.86 -7.45 -12.02
CA GLU A 27 20.28 -6.52 -13.05
C GLU A 27 19.90 -7.02 -14.45
N TYR A 28 19.37 -6.12 -15.27
CA TYR A 28 19.00 -6.39 -16.64
C TYR A 28 19.36 -5.25 -17.59
N THR A 29 19.47 -5.59 -18.86
CA THR A 29 19.57 -4.64 -19.96
C THR A 29 18.39 -4.85 -20.91
N PHE A 30 17.70 -3.77 -21.27
CA PHE A 30 16.61 -3.81 -22.24
C PHE A 30 17.05 -3.25 -23.57
N THR A 31 16.76 -3.96 -24.66
CA THR A 31 17.13 -3.57 -26.03
C THR A 31 16.00 -3.86 -27.03
N ASP A 32 15.90 -3.03 -28.03
CA ASP A 32 15.12 -3.22 -29.26
C ASP A 32 15.99 -3.53 -30.50
N ASP A 33 17.32 -3.58 -30.28
CA ASP A 33 18.28 -4.00 -31.30
C ASP A 33 18.36 -5.54 -31.35
N TYR A 34 17.78 -6.12 -32.41
CA TYR A 34 17.77 -7.56 -32.66
C TYR A 34 19.17 -8.15 -32.87
N LEU A 35 20.07 -7.44 -33.56
CA LEU A 35 21.43 -7.93 -33.83
C LEU A 35 22.25 -8.00 -32.52
N PHE A 36 22.17 -6.96 -31.70
CA PHE A 36 22.77 -6.97 -30.37
C PHE A 36 22.20 -8.09 -29.49
N TYR A 37 20.89 -8.24 -29.45
CA TYR A 37 20.22 -9.32 -28.71
C TYR A 37 20.65 -10.70 -29.19
N ARG A 38 20.68 -10.95 -30.53
CA ARG A 38 21.03 -12.23 -31.10
C ARG A 38 22.47 -12.62 -30.79
N SER A 39 23.42 -11.67 -30.85
CA SER A 39 24.83 -11.89 -30.61
C SER A 39 25.19 -12.09 -29.13
N HIS A 40 24.29 -11.76 -28.18
CA HIS A 40 24.56 -11.85 -26.77
C HIS A 40 24.67 -13.31 -26.30
N PRO A 41 25.78 -13.72 -25.66
CA PRO A 41 26.01 -15.12 -25.29
C PRO A 41 25.32 -15.53 -23.96
N GLY A 42 24.88 -14.56 -23.15
CA GLY A 42 24.34 -14.79 -21.82
C GLY A 42 22.82 -15.05 -21.79
N PRO A 43 22.24 -15.09 -20.59
CA PRO A 43 20.81 -15.28 -20.36
C PRO A 43 19.97 -14.24 -21.11
N LYS A 44 18.98 -14.70 -21.90
CA LYS A 44 18.16 -13.86 -22.79
C LYS A 44 16.67 -14.14 -22.64
N ILE A 45 15.88 -13.09 -22.50
CA ILE A 45 14.41 -13.14 -22.56
C ILE A 45 13.96 -12.40 -23.84
N HIS A 46 13.02 -12.99 -24.54
CA HIS A 46 12.28 -12.34 -25.63
C HIS A 46 10.84 -12.08 -25.21
N TYR A 47 10.44 -10.84 -25.23
CA TYR A 47 9.07 -10.41 -25.01
C TYR A 47 8.46 -9.87 -26.30
N GLY A 48 7.47 -10.57 -26.87
CA GLY A 48 6.90 -10.22 -28.17
C GLY A 48 5.76 -11.14 -28.61
N ASP A 49 5.28 -10.96 -29.84
CA ASP A 49 4.14 -11.70 -30.40
C ASP A 49 4.52 -13.11 -30.90
N ARG A 50 5.76 -13.30 -31.33
CA ARG A 50 6.28 -14.55 -31.92
C ARG A 50 7.69 -14.83 -31.42
N ARG A 51 7.97 -16.10 -31.13
CA ARG A 51 9.31 -16.58 -30.80
C ARG A 51 10.25 -16.40 -32.00
N GLN A 52 11.42 -15.85 -31.78
CA GLN A 52 12.43 -15.60 -32.82
C GLN A 52 13.64 -16.56 -32.77
N ALA A 53 13.83 -17.26 -31.64
CA ALA A 53 14.92 -18.23 -31.45
C ALA A 53 14.54 -19.28 -30.41
N ASP A 54 15.14 -20.47 -30.48
CA ASP A 54 14.82 -21.59 -29.58
C ASP A 54 15.62 -21.55 -28.27
N ASP A 55 16.76 -20.87 -28.24
CA ASP A 55 17.69 -20.79 -27.12
C ASP A 55 17.33 -19.72 -26.06
N VAL A 56 16.20 -19.02 -26.26
CA VAL A 56 15.75 -17.92 -25.40
C VAL A 56 14.61 -18.35 -24.46
N PHE A 57 14.35 -17.56 -23.43
CA PHE A 57 13.10 -17.64 -22.68
C PHE A 57 12.08 -16.69 -23.33
N PHE A 58 11.06 -17.24 -23.88
CA PHE A 58 10.06 -16.47 -24.63
C PHE A 58 8.80 -16.24 -23.80
N ILE A 59 8.42 -14.98 -23.64
CA ILE A 59 7.15 -14.57 -23.05
C ILE A 59 6.32 -13.93 -24.17
N LYS A 60 5.18 -14.53 -24.47
CA LYS A 60 4.26 -13.97 -25.46
C LYS A 60 3.57 -12.75 -24.89
N ALA A 61 3.72 -11.62 -25.57
CA ALA A 61 3.19 -10.34 -25.17
C ALA A 61 1.70 -10.20 -25.47
N THR A 62 0.97 -9.52 -24.57
CA THR A 62 -0.34 -8.94 -24.88
C THR A 62 -0.20 -7.51 -25.39
N SER A 63 -1.26 -6.95 -25.98
CA SER A 63 -1.24 -5.57 -26.48
C SER A 63 -1.12 -4.52 -25.38
N LEU A 64 -1.55 -4.82 -24.16
CA LEU A 64 -1.70 -3.85 -23.06
C LEU A 64 -0.45 -2.98 -22.84
N LEU A 65 0.74 -3.58 -22.90
CA LEU A 65 1.99 -2.85 -22.64
C LEU A 65 2.43 -1.96 -23.79
N PHE A 66 1.80 -2.08 -24.96
CA PHE A 66 2.09 -1.27 -26.15
C PHE A 66 1.00 -0.24 -26.46
N GLU A 67 -0.04 -0.21 -25.63
CA GLU A 67 -1.13 0.77 -25.71
C GLU A 67 -0.77 2.06 -24.97
N GLN A 68 -1.42 3.17 -25.34
CA GLN A 68 -1.25 4.47 -24.69
C GLN A 68 -2.58 5.02 -24.12
N GLU A 69 -3.68 4.31 -24.38
CA GLU A 69 -5.00 4.72 -23.94
C GLU A 69 -5.53 3.78 -22.85
N ILE A 70 -6.32 4.34 -21.94
CA ILE A 70 -7.07 3.57 -20.95
C ILE A 70 -8.36 3.13 -21.62
N ARG A 71 -8.51 1.83 -21.85
CA ARG A 71 -9.74 1.25 -22.41
C ARG A 71 -10.44 0.37 -21.38
N ALA A 72 -11.71 0.13 -21.57
CA ALA A 72 -12.46 -0.83 -20.76
C ALA A 72 -11.86 -2.23 -20.93
N LEU A 73 -10.96 -2.61 -20.02
CA LEU A 73 -10.24 -3.87 -20.04
C LEU A 73 -10.46 -4.61 -18.71
N VAL A 74 -11.10 -5.77 -18.82
CA VAL A 74 -11.16 -6.73 -17.71
C VAL A 74 -10.42 -7.98 -18.18
N PRO A 75 -9.21 -8.26 -17.66
CA PRO A 75 -8.44 -9.42 -18.07
C PRO A 75 -9.12 -10.71 -17.65
N ALA A 76 -9.00 -11.75 -18.49
CA ALA A 76 -9.43 -13.08 -18.10
C ALA A 76 -8.57 -13.58 -16.94
N VAL A 77 -9.22 -14.12 -15.92
CA VAL A 77 -8.58 -14.81 -14.79
C VAL A 77 -8.63 -16.31 -15.06
N VAL A 78 -7.49 -16.94 -15.02
CA VAL A 78 -7.33 -18.39 -15.18
C VAL A 78 -6.58 -18.95 -13.98
N GLU A 79 -6.78 -20.24 -13.72
CA GLU A 79 -5.99 -20.95 -12.72
C GLU A 79 -4.80 -21.66 -13.37
N VAL A 80 -3.60 -21.37 -12.88
CA VAL A 80 -2.36 -22.03 -13.30
C VAL A 80 -1.69 -22.58 -12.03
N GLU A 81 -1.48 -23.88 -11.96
CA GLU A 81 -0.87 -24.56 -10.80
C GLU A 81 -1.49 -24.16 -9.44
N GLY A 82 -2.83 -24.06 -9.39
CA GLY A 82 -3.56 -23.68 -8.17
C GLY A 82 -3.44 -22.19 -7.81
N ARG A 83 -3.05 -21.34 -8.76
CA ARG A 83 -2.89 -19.90 -8.57
C ARG A 83 -3.61 -19.10 -9.64
N PRO A 84 -4.29 -18.02 -9.29
CA PRO A 84 -4.88 -17.11 -10.27
C PRO A 84 -3.79 -16.40 -11.08
N ALA A 85 -3.99 -16.36 -12.39
CA ALA A 85 -3.14 -15.66 -13.34
C ALA A 85 -3.98 -14.81 -14.29
N LEU A 86 -3.43 -13.69 -14.74
CA LEU A 86 -4.08 -12.80 -15.70
C LEU A 86 -3.40 -12.91 -17.06
N PHE A 87 -4.11 -12.55 -18.13
CA PHE A 87 -3.58 -12.53 -19.48
C PHE A 87 -3.02 -13.88 -19.94
N PRO A 88 -3.83 -14.96 -19.94
CA PRO A 88 -3.38 -16.29 -20.32
C PRO A 88 -2.80 -16.31 -21.74
N GLN A 89 -1.73 -17.10 -21.93
CA GLN A 89 -1.06 -17.32 -23.21
C GLN A 89 -1.12 -18.80 -23.57
N GLY A 90 -1.14 -19.09 -24.85
CA GLY A 90 -1.13 -20.48 -25.32
C GLY A 90 0.26 -21.12 -25.23
N ALA A 91 0.36 -22.37 -25.70
CA ALA A 91 1.58 -23.20 -25.69
C ALA A 91 2.80 -22.61 -26.44
N ALA A 92 2.63 -21.51 -27.16
CA ALA A 92 3.73 -20.84 -27.86
C ALA A 92 4.67 -20.02 -26.93
N SER A 93 4.29 -19.81 -25.67
CA SER A 93 5.06 -19.07 -24.65
C SER A 93 5.74 -20.04 -23.70
N ASP A 94 6.94 -19.73 -23.20
CA ASP A 94 7.59 -20.52 -22.14
C ASP A 94 7.01 -20.22 -20.75
N TRP A 95 6.21 -19.18 -20.64
CA TRP A 95 5.45 -18.84 -19.44
C TRP A 95 3.95 -18.83 -19.77
N PRO A 96 3.08 -19.43 -18.94
CA PRO A 96 1.69 -19.72 -19.31
C PRO A 96 0.77 -18.50 -19.42
N PHE A 97 1.24 -17.33 -18.98
CA PHE A 97 0.52 -16.06 -19.07
C PHE A 97 1.49 -14.87 -19.19
N ASP A 98 1.00 -13.70 -19.52
CA ASP A 98 1.82 -12.49 -19.62
C ASP A 98 2.04 -11.87 -18.23
N LEU A 99 3.14 -12.27 -17.58
CA LEU A 99 3.50 -11.79 -16.24
C LEU A 99 3.75 -10.28 -16.20
N LEU A 100 4.34 -9.70 -17.26
CA LEU A 100 4.62 -8.26 -17.32
C LEU A 100 3.32 -7.46 -17.43
N ALA A 101 2.37 -7.90 -18.24
CA ALA A 101 1.05 -7.30 -18.33
C ALA A 101 0.27 -7.43 -17.01
N MET A 102 0.39 -8.57 -16.31
CA MET A 102 -0.23 -8.77 -14.99
C MET A 102 0.36 -7.81 -13.94
N ILE A 103 1.69 -7.65 -13.90
CA ILE A 103 2.37 -6.69 -13.03
C ILE A 103 1.88 -5.27 -13.32
N PHE A 104 1.92 -4.86 -14.59
CA PHE A 104 1.49 -3.53 -14.99
C PHE A 104 0.03 -3.25 -14.61
N TYR A 105 -0.89 -4.13 -14.98
CA TYR A 105 -2.33 -3.98 -14.68
C TYR A 105 -2.58 -3.81 -13.17
N SER A 106 -1.94 -4.66 -12.36
CA SER A 106 -2.13 -4.66 -10.92
C SER A 106 -1.53 -3.42 -10.24
N LEU A 107 -0.31 -3.04 -10.59
CA LEU A 107 0.42 -1.95 -9.91
C LEU A 107 0.05 -0.55 -10.41
N SER A 108 -0.31 -0.39 -11.68
CA SER A 108 -0.89 0.85 -12.17
C SER A 108 -2.29 1.11 -11.61
N ARG A 109 -2.88 0.10 -10.94
CA ARG A 109 -4.28 0.11 -10.49
C ARG A 109 -5.24 0.39 -11.65
N TYR A 110 -5.00 -0.26 -12.78
CA TYR A 110 -5.74 -0.05 -14.02
C TYR A 110 -7.26 -0.07 -13.82
N GLU A 111 -7.75 -1.02 -13.00
CA GLU A 111 -9.18 -1.15 -12.69
C GLU A 111 -9.79 0.06 -11.97
N GLU A 112 -9.00 0.87 -11.25
CA GLU A 112 -9.47 2.07 -10.55
C GLU A 112 -9.63 3.29 -11.47
N TYR A 113 -9.17 3.19 -12.72
CA TYR A 113 -9.42 4.20 -13.77
C TYR A 113 -10.63 3.86 -14.64
N LEU A 114 -11.22 2.68 -14.45
CA LEU A 114 -12.45 2.27 -15.13
C LEU A 114 -13.68 2.69 -14.34
N GLU A 115 -14.86 2.51 -14.93
CA GLU A 115 -16.12 2.74 -14.22
C GLU A 115 -16.28 1.70 -13.09
N PHE A 116 -16.54 2.17 -11.89
CA PHE A 116 -16.82 1.35 -10.71
C PHE A 116 -17.87 1.99 -9.82
N LYS A 117 -18.50 1.22 -8.95
CA LYS A 117 -19.44 1.71 -7.95
C LYS A 117 -18.67 2.08 -6.67
N PRO A 118 -18.57 3.38 -6.35
CA PRO A 118 -17.85 3.81 -5.16
C PRO A 118 -18.60 3.42 -3.87
N ASP A 119 -17.86 3.36 -2.77
CA ASP A 119 -18.44 3.23 -1.44
C ASP A 119 -19.09 4.55 -0.96
N GLN A 120 -19.62 4.54 0.27
CA GLN A 120 -20.26 5.72 0.87
C GLN A 120 -19.35 6.95 1.05
N TYR A 121 -18.03 6.78 0.90
CA TYR A 121 -17.02 7.84 1.00
C TYR A 121 -16.46 8.25 -0.37
N GLY A 122 -16.87 7.60 -1.44
CA GLY A 122 -16.35 7.84 -2.79
C GLY A 122 -15.10 7.04 -3.14
N ARG A 123 -14.68 6.06 -2.32
CA ARG A 123 -13.48 5.23 -2.54
C ARG A 123 -13.79 4.04 -3.44
N PHE A 124 -12.75 3.50 -4.06
CA PHE A 124 -12.82 2.20 -4.74
C PHE A 124 -12.90 1.08 -3.69
N PRO A 125 -14.05 0.36 -3.55
CA PRO A 125 -14.20 -0.68 -2.54
C PRO A 125 -13.56 -2.01 -2.97
N ALA A 126 -13.20 -2.86 -2.01
CA ALA A 126 -12.62 -4.16 -2.29
C ALA A 126 -13.52 -5.04 -3.19
N SER A 127 -14.84 -4.95 -3.03
CA SER A 127 -15.83 -5.71 -3.80
C SER A 127 -15.81 -5.43 -5.32
N GLU A 128 -15.31 -4.26 -5.74
CA GLU A 128 -15.17 -3.93 -7.16
C GLU A 128 -13.89 -4.49 -7.78
N SER A 129 -12.89 -4.87 -6.95
CA SER A 129 -11.62 -5.39 -7.44
C SER A 129 -11.76 -6.77 -8.10
N LEU A 130 -10.96 -6.99 -9.15
CA LEU A 130 -10.85 -8.29 -9.80
C LEU A 130 -10.42 -9.38 -8.80
N ALA A 131 -9.50 -9.03 -7.90
CA ALA A 131 -8.98 -9.94 -6.89
C ALA A 131 -10.07 -10.43 -5.92
N SER A 132 -10.96 -9.55 -5.49
CA SER A 132 -12.11 -9.93 -4.63
C SER A 132 -13.14 -10.76 -5.40
N LYS A 133 -13.48 -10.36 -6.63
CA LYS A 133 -14.44 -11.07 -7.49
C LYS A 133 -14.01 -12.52 -7.81
N HIS A 134 -12.69 -12.78 -7.79
CA HIS A 134 -12.11 -14.10 -8.07
C HIS A 134 -11.45 -14.76 -6.84
N ASN A 135 -11.72 -14.27 -5.63
CA ASN A 135 -11.32 -14.87 -4.35
C ASN A 135 -9.79 -15.05 -4.17
N PHE A 136 -8.98 -14.07 -4.58
CA PHE A 136 -7.54 -14.08 -4.35
C PHE A 136 -6.99 -12.78 -3.74
N LEU A 137 -7.87 -11.95 -3.17
CA LEU A 137 -7.50 -10.69 -2.55
C LEU A 137 -6.51 -10.86 -1.38
N ASP A 138 -6.62 -11.95 -0.64
CA ASP A 138 -5.79 -12.33 0.51
C ASP A 138 -4.39 -12.83 0.13
N ARG A 139 -4.07 -12.90 -1.17
CA ARG A 139 -2.80 -13.41 -1.68
C ARG A 139 -1.95 -12.31 -2.31
N PRO A 140 -0.66 -12.19 -1.97
CA PRO A 140 0.28 -11.33 -2.68
C PRO A 140 0.66 -11.99 -4.00
N ILE A 141 -0.30 -12.12 -4.90
CA ILE A 141 -0.21 -12.99 -6.07
C ILE A 141 0.97 -12.64 -6.99
N LEU A 142 1.35 -11.37 -7.06
CA LEU A 142 2.53 -10.97 -7.83
C LEU A 142 3.82 -11.52 -7.21
N ASN A 143 3.95 -11.49 -5.87
CA ASN A 143 5.13 -12.07 -5.20
C ASN A 143 5.21 -13.58 -5.42
N GLU A 144 4.07 -14.29 -5.35
CA GLU A 144 4.02 -15.73 -5.61
C GLU A 144 4.48 -16.06 -7.03
N TRP A 145 3.97 -15.32 -8.03
CA TRP A 145 4.33 -15.55 -9.43
C TRP A 145 5.76 -15.13 -9.75
N VAL A 146 6.25 -14.04 -9.18
CA VAL A 146 7.63 -13.58 -9.36
C VAL A 146 8.61 -14.59 -8.76
N TYR A 147 8.29 -15.17 -7.60
CA TYR A 147 9.10 -16.25 -7.02
C TYR A 147 9.20 -17.44 -7.97
N LEU A 148 8.07 -17.96 -8.47
CA LEU A 148 8.04 -19.09 -9.40
C LEU A 148 8.74 -18.78 -10.73
N PHE A 149 8.57 -17.57 -11.24
CA PHE A 149 9.27 -17.10 -12.43
C PHE A 149 10.78 -17.08 -12.22
N GLY A 150 11.24 -16.60 -11.05
CA GLY A 150 12.64 -16.66 -10.66
C GLY A 150 13.20 -18.09 -10.64
N GLU A 151 12.45 -19.04 -10.08
CA GLU A 151 12.85 -20.47 -10.07
C GLU A 151 12.88 -21.07 -11.49
N ALA A 152 11.96 -20.68 -12.37
CA ALA A 152 11.99 -21.10 -13.79
C ALA A 152 13.22 -20.53 -14.51
N LEU A 153 13.60 -19.28 -14.25
CA LEU A 153 14.82 -18.69 -14.79
C LEU A 153 16.09 -19.40 -14.28
N LYS A 154 16.15 -19.75 -12.98
CA LYS A 154 17.28 -20.52 -12.42
C LYS A 154 17.36 -21.91 -12.99
N THR A 155 16.24 -22.56 -13.27
CA THR A 155 16.23 -23.88 -13.92
C THR A 155 16.89 -23.82 -15.30
N LYS A 156 16.65 -22.73 -16.04
CA LYS A 156 17.26 -22.53 -17.37
C LYS A 156 18.71 -22.00 -17.26
N TRP A 157 19.00 -21.18 -16.28
CA TRP A 157 20.30 -20.54 -16.04
C TRP A 157 20.69 -20.65 -14.56
N PRO A 158 21.33 -21.78 -14.13
CA PRO A 158 21.63 -22.04 -12.72
C PRO A 158 22.52 -20.99 -12.04
N ASP A 159 23.39 -20.33 -12.79
CA ASP A 159 24.31 -19.32 -12.31
C ASP A 159 23.69 -17.92 -12.16
N LEU A 160 22.37 -17.80 -12.39
CA LEU A 160 21.68 -16.53 -12.26
C LEU A 160 21.58 -16.10 -10.78
N GLY A 161 22.26 -15.02 -10.45
CA GLY A 161 22.34 -14.49 -9.08
C GLY A 161 21.03 -13.83 -8.61
N LEU A 162 19.99 -14.62 -8.41
CA LEU A 162 18.73 -14.14 -7.83
C LEU A 162 18.84 -14.13 -6.31
N SER A 163 18.51 -13.01 -5.67
CA SER A 163 18.40 -12.91 -4.23
C SER A 163 16.94 -12.76 -3.81
N VAL A 164 16.52 -13.58 -2.85
CA VAL A 164 15.20 -13.42 -2.23
C VAL A 164 15.32 -12.35 -1.15
N GLN A 165 14.47 -11.32 -1.23
CA GLN A 165 14.40 -10.31 -0.19
C GLN A 165 13.91 -10.94 1.12
N PRO A 166 14.55 -10.67 2.26
CA PRO A 166 14.08 -11.20 3.53
C PRO A 166 12.72 -10.63 3.89
N PHE A 167 11.89 -11.45 4.49
CA PHE A 167 10.61 -11.01 5.05
C PHE A 167 10.81 -9.90 6.09
N GLN A 168 10.06 -8.82 5.96
CA GLN A 168 10.08 -7.70 6.90
C GLN A 168 8.65 -7.28 7.25
N VAL A 169 8.40 -7.11 8.54
CA VAL A 169 7.17 -6.48 9.04
C VAL A 169 7.43 -5.02 9.34
N ARG A 170 6.61 -4.15 8.78
CA ARG A 170 6.59 -2.73 9.14
C ARG A 170 5.26 -2.42 9.80
N LEU A 171 5.31 -2.00 11.06
CA LEU A 171 4.14 -1.51 11.76
C LEU A 171 3.95 -0.02 11.52
N THR A 172 2.72 0.39 11.34
CA THR A 172 2.36 1.80 11.16
C THR A 172 1.21 2.14 12.09
N PHE A 173 1.27 3.31 12.72
CA PHE A 173 0.25 3.81 13.63
C PHE A 173 -0.31 5.11 13.10
N ASP A 174 -1.62 5.16 12.90
CA ASP A 174 -2.34 6.37 12.52
C ASP A 174 -2.84 7.03 13.80
N ILE A 175 -2.35 8.23 14.09
CA ILE A 175 -2.67 8.94 15.32
C ILE A 175 -3.73 10.00 15.02
N ASP A 176 -4.98 9.56 15.03
CA ASP A 176 -6.13 10.45 14.92
C ASP A 176 -6.35 11.21 16.22
N MET A 177 -6.21 10.50 17.36
CA MET A 177 -6.36 11.07 18.69
C MET A 177 -5.31 10.47 19.65
N ALA A 178 -4.45 11.34 20.19
CA ALA A 178 -3.43 10.92 21.16
C ALA A 178 -4.02 10.66 22.57
N TRP A 179 -5.20 11.21 22.88
CA TRP A 179 -5.90 11.06 24.16
C TRP A 179 -7.40 10.90 23.99
N ALA A 180 -7.98 10.02 24.77
CA ALA A 180 -9.43 9.81 24.82
C ALA A 180 -10.15 10.93 25.59
N TYR A 181 -9.57 11.39 26.69
CA TYR A 181 -10.18 12.35 27.64
C TYR A 181 -9.34 13.59 27.88
N LEU A 182 -8.02 13.48 27.98
CA LEU A 182 -7.13 14.61 28.26
C LEU A 182 -7.01 15.54 27.04
N HIS A 183 -6.53 16.76 27.24
CA HIS A 183 -6.25 17.78 26.20
C HIS A 183 -7.43 18.09 25.27
N ARG A 184 -8.65 17.86 25.77
CA ARG A 184 -9.89 18.21 25.05
C ARG A 184 -10.51 19.48 25.61
N PRO A 185 -11.21 20.28 24.80
CA PRO A 185 -12.00 21.40 25.29
C PRO A 185 -12.96 20.96 26.37
N TRP A 186 -13.05 21.74 27.47
CA TRP A 186 -13.87 21.39 28.66
C TRP A 186 -15.33 21.07 28.33
N TRP A 187 -15.92 21.76 27.33
CA TRP A 187 -17.29 21.52 26.90
C TRP A 187 -17.47 20.14 26.25
N ARG A 188 -16.46 19.62 25.51
CA ARG A 188 -16.49 18.25 24.98
C ARG A 188 -16.34 17.21 26.09
N LEU A 189 -15.60 17.53 27.14
CA LEU A 189 -15.50 16.66 28.31
C LEU A 189 -16.85 16.55 29.02
N LEU A 190 -17.54 17.67 29.21
CA LEU A 190 -18.88 17.70 29.82
C LEU A 190 -19.92 17.01 28.95
N ALA A 191 -19.99 17.35 27.65
CA ALA A 191 -20.95 16.75 26.74
C ALA A 191 -20.76 15.22 26.66
N GLY A 192 -19.51 14.74 26.55
CA GLY A 192 -19.22 13.32 26.54
C GLY A 192 -19.57 12.63 27.85
N GLY A 193 -19.38 13.30 29.02
CA GLY A 193 -19.81 12.82 30.32
C GLY A 193 -21.33 12.68 30.43
N LEU A 194 -22.07 13.67 29.94
CA LEU A 194 -23.54 13.63 29.90
C LEU A 194 -24.05 12.49 29.00
N VAL A 195 -23.45 12.31 27.80
CA VAL A 195 -23.80 11.19 26.90
C VAL A 195 -23.55 9.84 27.55
N GLN A 196 -22.45 9.68 28.30
CA GLN A 196 -22.16 8.45 29.03
C GLN A 196 -23.14 8.23 30.19
N LEU A 197 -23.49 9.31 30.93
CA LEU A 197 -24.45 9.27 32.04
C LEU A 197 -25.85 8.85 31.54
N PHE A 198 -26.40 9.55 30.55
CA PHE A 198 -27.73 9.27 30.00
C PHE A 198 -27.78 7.96 29.17
N GLY A 199 -26.65 7.54 28.60
CA GLY A 199 -26.51 6.26 27.89
C GLY A 199 -26.28 5.04 28.77
N GLY A 200 -26.30 5.21 30.12
CA GLY A 200 -26.06 4.11 31.07
C GLY A 200 -24.63 3.55 31.09
N ARG A 201 -23.67 4.26 30.49
CA ARG A 201 -22.26 3.81 30.35
C ARG A 201 -21.43 4.24 31.57
N TRP A 202 -21.84 3.77 32.77
CA TRP A 202 -21.26 4.15 34.05
C TRP A 202 -19.75 3.87 34.16
N ALA A 203 -19.30 2.72 33.60
CA ALA A 203 -17.88 2.38 33.61
C ALA A 203 -17.02 3.43 32.85
N GLY A 204 -17.47 3.88 31.70
CA GLY A 204 -16.77 4.92 30.94
C GLY A 204 -16.79 6.29 31.61
N LEU A 205 -17.86 6.61 32.34
CA LEU A 205 -17.92 7.84 33.13
C LEU A 205 -16.93 7.80 34.33
N VAL A 206 -16.85 6.68 35.03
CA VAL A 206 -15.90 6.48 36.13
C VAL A 206 -14.46 6.55 35.61
N GLU A 207 -14.14 5.85 34.50
CA GLU A 207 -12.82 5.90 33.83
C GLU A 207 -12.44 7.34 33.47
N ARG A 208 -13.34 8.09 32.83
CA ARG A 208 -13.13 9.51 32.47
C ARG A 208 -12.79 10.35 33.69
N ILE A 209 -13.54 10.19 34.79
CA ILE A 209 -13.29 10.92 36.04
C ILE A 209 -11.95 10.53 36.65
N GLN A 210 -11.59 9.26 36.63
CA GLN A 210 -10.30 8.78 37.15
C GLN A 210 -9.12 9.35 36.33
N VAL A 211 -9.22 9.36 34.99
CA VAL A 211 -8.20 9.94 34.12
C VAL A 211 -8.05 11.44 34.35
N ILE A 212 -9.16 12.20 34.38
CA ILE A 212 -9.12 13.66 34.63
C ILE A 212 -8.52 13.99 36.01
N ARG A 213 -8.73 13.12 37.02
CA ARG A 213 -8.14 13.27 38.33
C ARG A 213 -6.72 12.73 38.51
N GLY A 214 -6.12 12.25 37.41
CA GLY A 214 -4.78 11.66 37.41
C GLY A 214 -4.66 10.33 38.15
N LYS A 215 -5.80 9.62 38.39
CA LYS A 215 -5.82 8.33 39.08
C LYS A 215 -5.65 7.13 38.18
N SER A 216 -5.78 7.31 36.87
CA SER A 216 -5.52 6.31 35.84
C SER A 216 -4.95 6.98 34.58
N SER A 217 -4.21 6.23 33.78
CA SER A 217 -3.70 6.68 32.49
C SER A 217 -4.85 6.87 31.50
N ASP A 218 -4.69 7.79 30.55
CA ASP A 218 -5.65 7.93 29.45
C ASP A 218 -5.56 6.69 28.55
N PRO A 219 -6.70 6.04 28.21
CA PRO A 219 -6.70 4.77 27.49
C PRO A 219 -6.09 4.84 26.07
N PHE A 220 -6.03 6.04 25.45
CA PHE A 220 -5.40 6.20 24.15
C PHE A 220 -3.92 6.56 24.26
N HIS A 221 -3.45 6.98 25.43
CA HIS A 221 -2.04 7.30 25.64
C HIS A 221 -1.23 6.02 25.94
N CYS A 222 -1.00 5.22 24.91
CA CYS A 222 -0.32 3.93 25.00
C CYS A 222 1.11 3.94 24.44
N PHE A 223 1.70 5.10 24.23
CA PHE A 223 3.01 5.24 23.54
C PHE A 223 4.15 4.51 24.28
N GLU A 224 4.20 4.56 25.60
CA GLU A 224 5.22 3.82 26.39
C GLU A 224 5.09 2.30 26.19
N TYR A 225 3.86 1.78 26.11
CA TYR A 225 3.62 0.37 25.83
C TYR A 225 4.06 -0.01 24.42
N LEU A 226 3.75 0.83 23.42
CA LEU A 226 4.20 0.64 22.05
C LEU A 226 5.73 0.68 21.94
N ASP A 227 6.38 1.61 22.64
CA ASP A 227 7.84 1.69 22.72
C ASP A 227 8.44 0.40 23.28
N HIS A 228 7.87 -0.12 24.37
CA HIS A 228 8.33 -1.38 24.96
C HIS A 228 8.20 -2.56 23.96
N LEU A 229 7.10 -2.64 23.20
CA LEU A 229 6.91 -3.68 22.19
C LEU A 229 7.92 -3.55 21.04
N GLN A 230 8.17 -2.32 20.60
CA GLN A 230 9.11 -2.02 19.54
C GLN A 230 10.54 -2.42 19.94
N ASP A 231 10.95 -2.04 21.16
CA ASP A 231 12.27 -2.38 21.69
C ASP A 231 12.44 -3.91 21.87
N LYS A 232 11.38 -4.57 22.37
CA LYS A 232 11.37 -6.02 22.61
C LYS A 232 11.46 -6.83 21.33
N PHE A 233 10.73 -6.44 20.29
CA PHE A 233 10.63 -7.19 19.04
C PHE A 233 11.45 -6.58 17.89
N LYS A 234 12.16 -5.46 18.14
CA LYS A 234 12.97 -4.72 17.16
C LYS A 234 12.16 -4.36 15.90
N LEU A 235 10.95 -3.86 16.10
CA LEU A 235 10.02 -3.58 15.03
C LEU A 235 10.42 -2.30 14.28
N ASN A 236 10.25 -2.30 12.97
CA ASN A 236 10.37 -1.10 12.15
C ASN A 236 9.03 -0.38 12.13
N THR A 237 8.91 0.73 12.87
CA THR A 237 7.65 1.41 13.12
C THR A 237 7.63 2.82 12.55
N MET A 238 6.45 3.27 12.12
CA MET A 238 6.19 4.62 11.63
C MET A 238 4.87 5.15 12.19
N TYR A 239 4.80 6.46 12.45
CA TYR A 239 3.61 7.14 12.96
C TYR A 239 3.12 8.19 11.97
N PHE A 240 1.81 8.19 11.68
CA PHE A 240 1.15 9.18 10.84
C PHE A 240 0.25 10.06 11.70
N TRP A 241 0.43 11.38 11.60
CA TRP A 241 -0.25 12.36 12.46
C TRP A 241 -1.36 13.08 11.73
N LEU A 242 -2.58 13.04 12.27
CA LEU A 242 -3.72 13.82 11.80
C LEU A 242 -3.61 15.24 12.37
N LEU A 243 -3.33 16.21 11.52
CA LEU A 243 -3.13 17.62 11.89
C LEU A 243 -4.10 18.57 11.17
N GLY A 244 -5.22 18.02 10.66
CA GLY A 244 -6.32 18.79 10.09
C GLY A 244 -7.08 19.61 11.13
N ASP A 245 -7.89 20.55 10.66
CA ASP A 245 -8.80 21.27 11.54
C ASP A 245 -9.95 20.35 12.00
N PRO A 246 -10.45 20.48 13.24
CA PRO A 246 -11.50 19.61 13.75
C PRO A 246 -12.77 19.68 12.89
N GLY A 247 -13.25 18.52 12.44
CA GLY A 247 -14.41 18.38 11.59
C GLY A 247 -15.31 17.21 11.98
N LYS A 248 -16.23 16.85 11.09
CA LYS A 248 -17.15 15.71 11.30
C LYS A 248 -16.38 14.38 11.41
N TYR A 249 -15.36 14.22 10.60
CA TYR A 249 -14.56 13.00 10.50
C TYR A 249 -13.14 13.17 11.07
N ASP A 250 -12.69 14.41 11.26
CA ASP A 250 -11.36 14.74 11.73
C ASP A 250 -11.44 15.20 13.20
N LEU A 251 -11.14 14.28 14.12
CA LEU A 251 -11.30 14.49 15.57
C LEU A 251 -9.94 14.41 16.25
N ASN A 252 -9.04 15.31 15.91
CA ASN A 252 -7.70 15.39 16.49
C ASN A 252 -7.64 16.30 17.74
N ALA A 253 -6.50 16.28 18.43
CA ALA A 253 -6.18 17.23 19.49
C ALA A 253 -5.94 18.65 18.91
N ASN A 254 -6.00 19.66 19.80
CA ASN A 254 -5.65 21.02 19.38
C ASN A 254 -4.15 21.08 19.04
N ILE A 255 -3.83 21.53 17.83
CA ILE A 255 -2.45 21.62 17.33
C ILE A 255 -1.59 22.61 18.11
N GLU A 256 -2.23 23.60 18.75
CA GLU A 256 -1.54 24.58 19.60
C GLU A 256 -1.31 24.08 21.05
N ASP A 257 -1.81 22.88 21.39
CA ASP A 257 -1.57 22.28 22.67
C ASP A 257 -0.08 21.91 22.83
N PRO A 258 0.63 22.48 23.83
CA PRO A 258 2.06 22.24 23.99
C PRO A 258 2.39 20.78 24.29
N ASP A 259 1.54 20.05 24.99
CA ASP A 259 1.75 18.64 25.30
C ASP A 259 1.59 17.76 24.04
N PHE A 260 0.64 18.11 23.16
CA PHE A 260 0.49 17.43 21.89
C PHE A 260 1.71 17.66 20.97
N ARG A 261 2.19 18.90 20.89
CA ARG A 261 3.41 19.24 20.11
C ARG A 261 4.64 18.53 20.67
N SER A 262 4.79 18.50 22.01
CA SER A 262 5.87 17.79 22.69
C SER A 262 5.85 16.29 22.40
N LEU A 263 4.67 15.67 22.44
CA LEU A 263 4.50 14.25 22.10
C LEU A 263 4.94 13.96 20.67
N ILE A 264 4.50 14.76 19.69
CA ILE A 264 4.92 14.61 18.29
C ILE A 264 6.45 14.71 18.16
N GLN A 265 7.07 15.70 18.84
CA GLN A 265 8.52 15.88 18.83
C GLN A 265 9.26 14.68 19.43
N GLN A 266 8.80 14.15 20.56
CA GLN A 266 9.38 12.98 21.21
C GLN A 266 9.33 11.75 20.31
N ILE A 267 8.20 11.49 19.69
CA ILE A 267 8.03 10.37 18.75
C ILE A 267 8.90 10.59 17.51
N ALA A 268 8.93 11.80 16.94
CA ALA A 268 9.72 12.12 15.76
C ALA A 268 11.25 12.07 16.02
N ALA A 269 11.68 12.17 17.27
CA ALA A 269 13.09 12.01 17.65
C ALA A 269 13.54 10.52 17.55
N ARG A 270 12.64 9.56 17.74
CA ARG A 270 12.95 8.13 17.79
C ARG A 270 12.52 7.38 16.53
N TYR A 271 11.41 7.78 15.93
CA TYR A 271 10.75 7.04 14.84
C TYR A 271 10.56 7.90 13.60
N LYS A 272 10.35 7.24 12.47
CA LYS A 272 9.87 7.93 11.26
C LYS A 272 8.44 8.42 11.50
N VAL A 273 8.16 9.61 11.03
CA VAL A 273 6.83 10.21 11.10
C VAL A 273 6.39 10.66 9.71
N GLY A 274 5.08 10.66 9.48
CA GLY A 274 4.45 11.14 8.27
C GLY A 274 3.17 11.90 8.57
N ILE A 275 2.63 12.52 7.54
CA ILE A 275 1.34 13.18 7.62
C ILE A 275 0.19 12.19 7.42
N HIS A 276 -0.89 12.36 8.17
CA HIS A 276 -2.19 11.70 7.97
C HIS A 276 -3.16 12.74 7.43
N PRO A 277 -3.16 13.04 6.10
CA PRO A 277 -3.99 14.11 5.55
C PRO A 277 -5.46 13.90 5.91
N SER A 278 -6.09 14.93 6.46
CA SER A 278 -7.45 14.89 6.99
C SER A 278 -8.50 14.47 5.94
N PHE A 279 -9.67 14.03 6.39
CA PHE A 279 -10.79 13.77 5.48
C PHE A 279 -11.17 15.05 4.71
N ALA A 280 -11.20 16.19 5.41
CA ALA A 280 -11.50 17.50 4.82
C ALA A 280 -10.52 17.89 3.71
N SER A 281 -9.27 17.44 3.78
CA SER A 281 -8.23 17.75 2.78
C SER A 281 -8.55 17.22 1.37
N ASN A 282 -9.49 16.28 1.24
CA ASN A 282 -9.91 15.76 -0.07
C ASN A 282 -10.88 16.71 -0.80
N THR A 283 -11.49 17.67 -0.10
CA THR A 283 -12.46 18.62 -0.66
C THR A 283 -12.06 20.06 -0.49
N VAL A 284 -11.15 20.37 0.45
CA VAL A 284 -10.67 21.72 0.72
C VAL A 284 -9.30 21.93 0.06
N PRO A 285 -9.21 22.76 -0.98
CA PRO A 285 -7.92 23.06 -1.64
C PRO A 285 -6.91 23.64 -0.66
N GLY A 286 -5.64 23.22 -0.78
CA GLY A 286 -4.55 23.71 0.07
C GLY A 286 -4.49 23.10 1.48
N GLN A 287 -5.49 22.34 1.89
CA GLN A 287 -5.54 21.78 3.26
C GLN A 287 -4.39 20.81 3.55
N VAL A 288 -4.02 19.93 2.60
CA VAL A 288 -2.88 19.00 2.75
C VAL A 288 -1.57 19.76 2.95
N GLU A 289 -1.36 20.85 2.21
CA GLU A 289 -0.17 21.70 2.31
C GLU A 289 -0.04 22.29 3.73
N ILE A 290 -1.15 22.86 4.25
CA ILE A 290 -1.20 23.41 5.61
C ILE A 290 -0.86 22.33 6.65
N GLU A 291 -1.37 21.11 6.50
CA GLU A 291 -1.14 20.00 7.43
C GLU A 291 0.32 19.51 7.37
N ILE A 292 0.91 19.44 6.18
CA ILE A 292 2.34 19.14 5.98
C ILE A 292 3.20 20.21 6.66
N GLU A 293 2.89 21.48 6.46
CA GLU A 293 3.61 22.60 7.09
C GLU A 293 3.52 22.54 8.62
N ARG A 294 2.35 22.24 9.19
CA ARG A 294 2.16 22.05 10.62
C ARG A 294 3.08 20.97 11.19
N LEU A 295 3.14 19.81 10.54
CA LEU A 295 4.03 18.72 10.96
C LEU A 295 5.50 19.11 10.83
N ALA A 296 5.87 19.76 9.73
CA ALA A 296 7.23 20.22 9.51
C ALA A 296 7.67 21.26 10.56
N GLN A 297 6.79 22.21 10.91
CA GLN A 297 7.05 23.19 11.97
C GLN A 297 7.22 22.55 13.36
N ILE A 298 6.40 21.56 13.70
CA ILE A 298 6.47 20.86 14.98
C ILE A 298 7.75 20.04 15.08
N THR A 299 8.11 19.32 14.04
CA THR A 299 9.22 18.37 14.06
C THR A 299 10.56 18.96 13.67
N GLY A 300 10.56 20.12 12.98
CA GLY A 300 11.76 20.70 12.37
C GLY A 300 12.32 19.89 11.19
N LYS A 301 11.53 18.97 10.61
CA LYS A 301 11.93 18.04 9.54
C LYS A 301 11.05 18.19 8.31
N THR A 302 11.61 17.92 7.13
CA THR A 302 10.82 17.78 5.91
C THR A 302 9.91 16.56 6.00
N VAL A 303 8.65 16.73 5.65
CA VAL A 303 7.64 15.66 5.63
C VAL A 303 7.62 15.03 4.24
N THR A 304 7.96 13.76 4.14
CA THR A 304 8.03 13.01 2.88
C THR A 304 7.14 11.77 2.86
N GLN A 305 6.50 11.45 3.97
CA GLN A 305 5.68 10.24 4.15
C GLN A 305 4.23 10.62 4.35
N SER A 306 3.30 9.90 3.72
CA SER A 306 1.86 10.13 3.89
C SER A 306 1.08 8.83 4.04
N ARG A 307 -0.06 8.94 4.73
CA ARG A 307 -1.16 7.96 4.71
C ARG A 307 -2.48 8.71 4.81
N GLN A 308 -3.35 8.54 3.85
CA GLN A 308 -4.64 9.24 3.79
C GLN A 308 -5.60 8.78 4.89
N HIS A 309 -6.15 9.71 5.66
CA HIS A 309 -7.24 9.42 6.61
C HIS A 309 -8.44 8.84 5.85
N PHE A 310 -9.10 7.83 6.42
CA PHE A 310 -10.12 7.02 5.74
C PHE A 310 -9.64 6.31 4.47
N LEU A 311 -8.32 6.25 4.20
CA LEU A 311 -7.75 5.71 2.95
C LEU A 311 -8.37 6.35 1.70
N MET A 312 -8.57 7.67 1.75
CA MET A 312 -9.16 8.44 0.65
C MET A 312 -8.18 8.54 -0.52
N LEU A 313 -8.24 7.55 -1.40
CA LEU A 313 -7.48 7.52 -2.64
C LEU A 313 -8.41 7.71 -3.84
N SER A 314 -8.11 8.72 -4.65
CA SER A 314 -8.69 8.96 -5.96
C SER A 314 -7.56 9.01 -6.98
N MET A 315 -7.54 8.05 -7.91
CA MET A 315 -6.49 7.97 -8.93
C MET A 315 -6.87 8.83 -10.14
N PRO A 316 -5.93 9.62 -10.68
CA PRO A 316 -4.55 9.86 -10.24
C PRO A 316 -4.39 11.00 -9.23
N ASP A 317 -5.45 11.75 -8.91
CA ASP A 317 -5.43 13.08 -8.29
C ASP A 317 -4.74 13.11 -6.93
N THR A 318 -5.02 12.10 -6.08
CA THR A 318 -4.41 12.05 -4.74
C THR A 318 -2.89 11.97 -4.84
N TYR A 319 -2.36 11.09 -5.67
CA TYR A 319 -0.91 10.90 -5.78
C TYR A 319 -0.21 12.06 -6.50
N ARG A 320 -0.82 12.64 -7.53
CA ARG A 320 -0.30 13.85 -8.17
C ARG A 320 -0.18 15.01 -7.18
N ARG A 321 -1.21 15.22 -6.35
CA ARG A 321 -1.21 16.23 -5.29
C ARG A 321 -0.10 15.97 -4.28
N LEU A 322 0.06 14.75 -3.78
CA LEU A 322 1.11 14.39 -2.84
C LEU A 322 2.51 14.64 -3.43
N ILE A 323 2.75 14.23 -4.67
CA ILE A 323 4.02 14.49 -5.38
C ILE A 323 4.30 15.98 -5.50
N SER A 324 3.31 16.80 -5.85
CA SER A 324 3.49 18.26 -5.98
C SER A 324 3.86 18.93 -4.66
N LEU A 325 3.53 18.30 -3.52
CA LEU A 325 3.84 18.77 -2.17
C LEU A 325 5.13 18.13 -1.58
N GLY A 326 5.88 17.38 -2.39
CA GLY A 326 7.16 16.81 -1.98
C GLY A 326 7.07 15.49 -1.20
N ILE A 327 5.91 14.84 -1.19
CA ILE A 327 5.78 13.49 -0.64
C ILE A 327 6.45 12.50 -1.59
N THR A 328 7.31 11.65 -1.04
CA THR A 328 8.05 10.62 -1.78
C THR A 328 7.53 9.21 -1.53
N ASP A 329 6.81 9.00 -0.43
CA ASP A 329 6.31 7.70 -0.01
C ASP A 329 4.86 7.80 0.50
N ASP A 330 3.97 6.95 -0.02
CA ASP A 330 2.60 6.86 0.44
C ASP A 330 2.25 5.45 0.95
N HIS A 331 1.51 5.39 2.06
CA HIS A 331 1.16 4.16 2.76
C HIS A 331 -0.35 3.89 2.77
N SER A 332 -1.09 4.46 1.82
CA SER A 332 -2.57 4.34 1.77
C SER A 332 -3.07 3.15 0.94
N MET A 333 -2.18 2.41 0.24
CA MET A 333 -2.56 1.34 -0.68
C MET A 333 -3.03 0.09 0.06
N GLY A 334 -4.29 0.07 0.43
CA GLY A 334 -4.99 -1.04 1.07
C GLY A 334 -6.50 -0.81 1.03
N TYR A 335 -7.25 -1.72 1.62
CA TYR A 335 -8.70 -1.61 1.77
C TYR A 335 -9.06 -1.41 3.24
N ALA A 336 -10.08 -0.58 3.50
CA ALA A 336 -10.57 -0.37 4.85
C ALA A 336 -11.51 -1.50 5.31
N ASP A 337 -12.28 -2.06 4.38
CA ASP A 337 -13.38 -3.01 4.63
C ASP A 337 -12.96 -4.49 4.50
N GLN A 338 -11.78 -4.77 3.94
CA GLN A 338 -11.29 -6.13 3.72
C GLN A 338 -9.79 -6.25 4.01
N VAL A 339 -9.39 -7.41 4.50
CA VAL A 339 -7.98 -7.81 4.58
C VAL A 339 -7.54 -8.27 3.20
N GLY A 340 -6.34 -7.89 2.78
CA GLY A 340 -5.76 -8.35 1.52
C GLY A 340 -4.90 -7.30 0.82
N TYR A 341 -4.40 -7.66 -0.35
CA TYR A 341 -3.43 -6.87 -1.13
C TYR A 341 -4.10 -6.13 -2.27
N ARG A 342 -4.41 -4.84 -2.07
CA ARG A 342 -5.08 -3.99 -3.08
C ARG A 342 -4.37 -3.97 -4.42
N ALA A 343 -3.04 -3.96 -4.43
CA ALA A 343 -2.21 -3.99 -5.64
C ALA A 343 -1.65 -5.39 -5.98
N GLY A 344 -2.08 -6.45 -5.27
CA GLY A 344 -1.60 -7.82 -5.48
C GLY A 344 -0.14 -8.07 -5.08
N VAL A 345 0.50 -7.11 -4.40
CA VAL A 345 1.91 -7.15 -3.99
C VAL A 345 2.07 -6.79 -2.52
N ALA A 346 3.01 -7.43 -1.83
CA ALA A 346 3.31 -7.16 -0.42
C ALA A 346 4.42 -6.10 -0.22
N GLY A 347 5.29 -5.90 -1.21
CA GLY A 347 6.42 -4.96 -1.14
C GLY A 347 6.13 -3.60 -1.77
N PRO A 348 6.98 -2.60 -1.50
CA PRO A 348 6.86 -1.28 -2.09
C PRO A 348 7.15 -1.30 -3.60
N PHE A 349 6.52 -0.38 -4.32
CA PHE A 349 6.72 -0.21 -5.75
C PHE A 349 6.57 1.25 -6.17
N PRO A 350 7.22 1.70 -7.26
CA PRO A 350 7.03 3.04 -7.80
C PRO A 350 5.64 3.17 -8.42
N TRP A 351 4.95 4.28 -8.15
CA TRP A 351 3.66 4.52 -8.79
C TRP A 351 3.81 4.88 -10.26
N TYR A 352 2.94 4.30 -11.09
CA TYR A 352 2.80 4.62 -12.51
C TYR A 352 1.54 5.47 -12.72
N ASP A 353 1.71 6.68 -13.24
CA ASP A 353 0.59 7.54 -13.63
C ASP A 353 0.06 7.09 -14.98
N LEU A 354 -1.07 6.41 -14.98
CA LEU A 354 -1.64 5.78 -16.17
C LEU A 354 -2.20 6.79 -17.18
N GLN A 355 -2.59 7.99 -16.73
CA GLN A 355 -3.06 9.05 -17.64
C GLN A 355 -1.91 9.80 -18.32
N GLU A 356 -0.79 9.96 -17.61
CA GLU A 356 0.41 10.61 -18.14
C GLU A 356 1.40 9.62 -18.78
N GLU A 357 1.07 8.33 -18.74
CA GLU A 357 1.88 7.22 -19.25
C GLU A 357 3.34 7.30 -18.79
N LYS A 358 3.53 7.51 -17.49
CA LYS A 358 4.87 7.63 -16.92
C LYS A 358 5.01 7.05 -15.52
N ARG A 359 6.16 6.46 -15.27
CA ARG A 359 6.62 6.12 -13.93
C ARG A 359 6.93 7.40 -13.16
N THR A 360 6.53 7.49 -11.89
CA THR A 360 6.79 8.63 -11.02
C THR A 360 7.86 8.33 -9.98
N ALA A 361 8.26 9.34 -9.21
CA ALA A 361 9.18 9.17 -8.09
C ALA A 361 8.49 8.68 -6.79
N LEU A 362 7.14 8.69 -6.74
CA LEU A 362 6.40 8.26 -5.56
C LEU A 362 6.52 6.75 -5.37
N ILE A 363 6.95 6.34 -4.19
CA ILE A 363 6.95 4.93 -3.78
C ILE A 363 5.68 4.64 -2.98
N VAL A 364 4.93 3.67 -3.45
CA VAL A 364 3.72 3.18 -2.79
C VAL A 364 4.07 2.00 -1.90
N HIS A 365 3.71 2.08 -0.62
CA HIS A 365 3.87 1.03 0.37
C HIS A 365 2.50 0.40 0.66
N PRO A 366 2.19 -0.76 0.08
CA PRO A 366 0.92 -1.42 0.34
C PRO A 366 0.88 -1.99 1.76
N PHE A 367 -0.33 -2.13 2.29
CA PHE A 367 -0.58 -2.85 3.53
C PHE A 367 -1.70 -3.89 3.33
N ALA A 368 -1.67 -4.98 4.11
CA ALA A 368 -2.62 -6.07 3.95
C ALA A 368 -3.75 -6.05 4.98
N ALA A 369 -3.52 -5.47 6.16
CA ALA A 369 -4.50 -5.48 7.25
C ALA A 369 -4.34 -4.24 8.13
N MET A 370 -5.46 -3.77 8.68
CA MET A 370 -5.48 -2.75 9.73
C MET A 370 -6.51 -3.13 10.81
N ASP A 371 -6.33 -2.58 12.00
CA ASP A 371 -7.15 -2.89 13.18
C ASP A 371 -8.63 -2.52 12.98
N VAL A 372 -8.91 -1.38 12.35
CA VAL A 372 -10.28 -0.96 12.05
C VAL A 372 -10.98 -1.94 11.10
N THR A 373 -10.26 -2.52 10.14
CA THR A 373 -10.80 -3.56 9.25
C THR A 373 -11.24 -4.77 10.08
N LEU A 374 -10.37 -5.24 10.96
CA LEU A 374 -10.62 -6.44 11.75
C LEU A 374 -11.74 -6.23 12.76
N ASN A 375 -11.69 -5.11 13.49
CA ASN A 375 -12.58 -4.87 14.62
C ASN A 375 -13.94 -4.28 14.19
N PHE A 376 -13.94 -3.30 13.29
CA PHE A 376 -15.14 -2.55 12.92
C PHE A 376 -15.88 -3.17 11.72
N TYR A 377 -15.17 -3.52 10.65
CA TYR A 377 -15.81 -4.03 9.43
C TYR A 377 -16.07 -5.54 9.50
N LEU A 378 -15.09 -6.32 9.96
CA LEU A 378 -15.20 -7.78 10.02
C LEU A 378 -15.68 -8.31 11.38
N HIS A 379 -15.82 -7.44 12.39
CA HIS A 379 -16.26 -7.79 13.75
C HIS A 379 -15.48 -8.96 14.38
N LEU A 380 -14.18 -9.07 14.04
CA LEU A 380 -13.31 -10.11 14.57
C LEU A 380 -12.76 -9.69 15.94
N LYS A 381 -12.83 -10.60 16.92
CA LYS A 381 -12.11 -10.42 18.16
C LYS A 381 -10.59 -10.61 17.92
N PRO A 382 -9.72 -9.93 18.68
CA PRO A 382 -8.26 -10.07 18.50
C PRO A 382 -7.78 -11.52 18.50
N GLN A 383 -8.29 -12.37 19.38
CA GLN A 383 -7.95 -13.79 19.42
C GLN A 383 -8.39 -14.54 18.16
N ALA A 384 -9.58 -14.28 17.64
CA ALA A 384 -10.07 -14.91 16.44
C ALA A 384 -9.24 -14.54 15.19
N PHE A 385 -8.66 -13.33 15.17
CA PHE A 385 -7.72 -12.93 14.13
C PHE A 385 -6.40 -13.71 14.24
N VAL A 386 -5.82 -13.79 15.45
CA VAL A 386 -4.60 -14.57 15.70
C VAL A 386 -4.82 -16.02 15.33
N ASP A 387 -5.93 -16.64 15.75
CA ASP A 387 -6.26 -18.02 15.43
C ASP A 387 -6.43 -18.25 13.93
N SER A 388 -7.07 -17.32 13.23
CA SER A 388 -7.24 -17.37 11.77
C SER A 388 -5.91 -17.17 11.03
N ALA A 389 -5.06 -16.29 11.52
CA ALA A 389 -3.70 -16.11 11.04
C ALA A 389 -2.90 -17.39 11.26
N MET A 390 -2.87 -17.95 12.47
CA MET A 390 -2.16 -19.21 12.78
C MET A 390 -2.71 -20.41 12.00
N ALA A 391 -4.01 -20.44 11.65
CA ALA A 391 -4.60 -21.45 10.79
C ALA A 391 -4.28 -21.28 9.30
N GLY A 392 -3.45 -20.33 8.92
CA GLY A 392 -3.03 -20.08 7.53
C GLY A 392 -4.04 -19.34 6.67
N LYS A 393 -5.16 -18.86 7.22
CA LYS A 393 -6.14 -18.06 6.45
C LYS A 393 -5.59 -16.70 6.03
N TYR A 394 -4.65 -16.14 6.82
CA TYR A 394 -3.98 -14.87 6.54
C TYR A 394 -2.45 -15.02 6.44
N TYR A 395 -1.89 -16.20 6.70
CA TYR A 395 -0.44 -16.47 6.64
C TYR A 395 0.13 -16.46 5.23
N ARG A 396 -0.72 -16.60 4.22
CA ARG A 396 -0.30 -16.39 2.83
C ARG A 396 0.02 -14.93 2.55
N CYS A 397 -0.31 -14.06 3.51
CA CYS A 397 -0.03 -12.63 3.48
C CYS A 397 1.27 -12.24 4.21
N LEU A 398 1.91 -13.14 4.88
CA LEU A 398 3.17 -12.98 5.59
C LEU A 398 4.21 -13.90 4.94
#